data_2225de5517cdee5703f143fa9ef89be4
#
_entry.id   2225de5517cdee5703f143fa9ef89be4
#
_cell.length_a   1.000
_cell.length_b   1.000
_cell.length_c   1.000
_cell.angle_alpha   90.00
_cell.angle_beta   90.00
_cell.angle_gamma   90.00
#
_symmetry.space_group_name_H-M   'P 1'
#
loop_
_entity.id
_entity.type
_entity.pdbx_description
1 polymer ?
#
loop_
_entity_poly.entity_id
_entity_poly.type
_entity_poly.pdbx_seq_one_letter_code
_entity_poly.pdbx_strand_id
1 'polypeptide(L)'
;QGNMIKRDTTMIPLQQTEEEEFYTFIGQFYSLNQHILPKEVHVPRNLDKEMIQSVVDTKIVQPARGPKKDMVDLAAHNAKVSLNNKFELISRDESRTIKAIEELGTQMGIQTPIRIEAFDNSNIQGVDPVSAMVTFVDGKPDKKNYRKYKIKTVKGPDDYKSMREVVRRRYSRVLNEGLPLPDLIIVDGGKGHMNGVIDVLQNELGLDIPVAGLQKNDKHQTSELLYGASAEIVPLKKNSQAFYLLHRIQDEVHRFAITFHRQTRQKTGLKSILDDIDGIGNKRKTLLLRSFGSIKKMKEATLEDFKNIGIPENVAKNLHEQLHK
;
A
#
# COMPACT_ATOMS: atom_id res chain seq x y z
N GLN A 1 -13.14 44.96 6.29
CA GLN A 1 -11.70 45.10 6.63
C GLN A 1 -10.77 44.51 5.55
N GLY A 2 -11.29 44.01 4.40
CA GLY A 2 -10.55 43.72 3.17
C GLY A 2 -9.67 42.49 3.13
N ASN A 3 -9.50 41.73 4.21
CA ASN A 3 -8.66 40.52 4.24
C ASN A 3 -9.49 39.26 4.03
N MET A 4 -8.96 38.31 3.23
CA MET A 4 -9.53 36.97 3.09
C MET A 4 -9.33 36.20 4.39
N ILE A 5 -10.41 35.73 5.02
CA ILE A 5 -10.37 35.03 6.30
C ILE A 5 -10.16 33.54 6.09
N LYS A 6 -10.85 32.94 5.10
CA LYS A 6 -10.82 31.51 4.81
C LYS A 6 -11.11 31.25 3.33
N ARG A 7 -10.53 30.19 2.80
CA ARG A 7 -10.84 29.64 1.49
C ARG A 7 -11.21 28.17 1.67
N ASP A 8 -12.40 27.80 1.23
CA ASP A 8 -12.84 26.41 1.16
C ASP A 8 -13.07 25.99 -0.30
N THR A 9 -12.81 24.73 -0.62
CA THR A 9 -13.07 24.16 -1.93
C THR A 9 -13.67 22.79 -1.75
N THR A 10 -14.84 22.56 -2.36
CA THR A 10 -15.53 21.27 -2.31
C THR A 10 -15.72 20.74 -3.73
N MET A 11 -15.48 19.44 -3.93
CA MET A 11 -15.73 18.73 -5.18
C MET A 11 -17.05 17.97 -5.03
N ILE A 12 -18.00 18.28 -5.92
CA ILE A 12 -19.33 17.67 -5.91
C ILE A 12 -19.47 16.82 -7.18
N PRO A 13 -19.84 15.53 -7.07
CA PRO A 13 -20.20 14.73 -8.24
C PRO A 13 -21.41 15.33 -8.93
N LEU A 14 -21.34 15.52 -10.23
CA LEU A 14 -22.47 16.03 -11.01
C LEU A 14 -23.49 14.92 -11.21
N GLN A 15 -24.61 14.98 -10.50
CA GLN A 15 -25.74 14.05 -10.62
C GLN A 15 -26.93 14.67 -11.40
N GLN A 16 -26.99 16.00 -11.39
CA GLN A 16 -28.01 16.80 -12.08
C GLN A 16 -27.32 17.88 -12.92
N THR A 17 -27.96 19.04 -13.12
CA THR A 17 -27.31 20.17 -13.77
C THR A 17 -26.34 20.88 -12.83
N GLU A 18 -25.33 21.58 -13.40
CA GLU A 18 -24.35 22.36 -12.60
C GLU A 18 -25.06 23.39 -11.70
N GLU A 19 -26.15 23.96 -12.16
CA GLU A 19 -26.94 24.95 -11.41
C GLU A 19 -27.64 24.31 -10.21
N GLU A 20 -28.31 23.17 -10.40
CA GLU A 20 -29.01 22.45 -9.32
C GLU A 20 -28.05 21.97 -8.23
N GLU A 21 -26.88 21.43 -8.62
CA GLU A 21 -25.84 21.06 -7.66
C GLU A 21 -25.29 22.26 -6.90
N PHE A 22 -25.17 23.41 -7.56
CA PHE A 22 -24.72 24.65 -6.92
C PHE A 22 -25.74 25.15 -5.89
N TYR A 23 -27.06 25.10 -6.19
CA TYR A 23 -28.12 25.48 -5.23
C TYR A 23 -28.14 24.54 -4.03
N THR A 24 -28.01 23.25 -4.27
CA THR A 24 -27.94 22.24 -3.22
C THR A 24 -26.72 22.47 -2.30
N PHE A 25 -25.56 22.71 -2.91
CA PHE A 25 -24.32 23.00 -2.15
C PHE A 25 -24.44 24.25 -1.30
N ILE A 26 -24.90 25.37 -1.86
CA ILE A 26 -25.08 26.62 -1.11
C ILE A 26 -26.04 26.42 0.06
N GLY A 27 -27.18 25.80 -0.17
CA GLY A 27 -28.16 25.50 0.87
C GLY A 27 -27.56 24.66 2.01
N GLN A 28 -26.88 23.59 1.69
CA GLN A 28 -26.21 22.74 2.67
C GLN A 28 -25.08 23.47 3.41
N PHE A 29 -24.25 24.22 2.71
CA PHE A 29 -23.14 24.97 3.33
C PHE A 29 -23.62 25.94 4.37
N TYR A 30 -24.62 26.75 4.07
CA TYR A 30 -25.14 27.76 5.02
C TYR A 30 -26.08 27.15 6.08
N SER A 31 -26.74 26.05 5.80
CA SER A 31 -27.51 25.30 6.79
C SER A 31 -26.62 24.72 7.90
N LEU A 32 -25.46 24.20 7.54
CA LEU A 32 -24.47 23.66 8.49
C LEU A 32 -23.69 24.74 9.24
N ASN A 33 -23.61 25.97 8.69
CA ASN A 33 -22.81 27.08 9.21
C ASN A 33 -23.67 28.29 9.61
N GLN A 34 -24.89 28.09 10.13
CA GLN A 34 -25.86 29.13 10.47
C GLN A 34 -25.33 30.24 11.40
N HIS A 35 -24.37 29.91 12.25
CA HIS A 35 -23.74 30.86 13.18
C HIS A 35 -22.68 31.78 12.54
N ILE A 36 -22.37 31.59 11.25
CA ILE A 36 -21.34 32.36 10.51
C ILE A 36 -21.96 32.99 9.24
N LEU A 37 -23.21 33.41 9.30
CA LEU A 37 -23.86 34.05 8.15
C LEU A 37 -23.20 35.41 7.86
N PRO A 38 -22.68 35.65 6.64
CA PRO A 38 -22.15 36.95 6.24
C PRO A 38 -23.28 37.95 5.96
N LYS A 39 -22.96 39.22 5.91
CA LYS A 39 -23.96 40.27 5.54
C LYS A 39 -24.45 40.13 4.09
N GLU A 40 -23.58 39.68 3.18
CA GLU A 40 -23.88 39.48 1.77
C GLU A 40 -23.15 38.26 1.24
N VAL A 41 -23.77 37.49 0.36
CA VAL A 41 -23.16 36.42 -0.44
C VAL A 41 -23.11 36.85 -1.89
N HIS A 42 -21.91 36.83 -2.48
CA HIS A 42 -21.70 37.23 -3.87
C HIS A 42 -21.66 35.97 -4.74
N VAL A 43 -22.52 35.90 -5.75
CA VAL A 43 -22.67 34.74 -6.64
C VAL A 43 -22.53 35.15 -8.12
N PRO A 44 -22.20 34.20 -9.02
CA PRO A 44 -22.18 34.45 -10.45
C PRO A 44 -23.55 34.88 -11.00
N ARG A 45 -23.55 35.65 -12.11
CA ARG A 45 -24.78 36.19 -12.71
C ARG A 45 -25.60 35.18 -13.50
N ASN A 46 -25.01 34.08 -13.89
CA ASN A 46 -25.67 32.99 -14.62
C ASN A 46 -26.57 32.12 -13.73
N LEU A 47 -26.56 32.32 -12.41
CA LEU A 47 -27.39 31.58 -11.48
C LEU A 47 -28.69 32.34 -11.18
N ASP A 48 -29.76 31.63 -10.84
CA ASP A 48 -31.00 32.22 -10.40
C ASP A 48 -30.87 32.74 -8.95
N LYS A 49 -30.92 34.07 -8.85
CA LYS A 49 -30.79 34.75 -7.56
C LYS A 49 -31.93 34.46 -6.60
N GLU A 50 -33.15 34.34 -7.12
CA GLU A 50 -34.35 34.13 -6.29
C GLU A 50 -34.34 32.73 -5.70
N MET A 51 -33.90 31.74 -6.49
CA MET A 51 -33.68 30.37 -6.03
C MET A 51 -32.68 30.31 -4.87
N ILE A 52 -31.51 30.98 -4.99
CA ILE A 52 -30.51 31.00 -3.93
C ILE A 52 -31.06 31.73 -2.70
N GLN A 53 -31.76 32.86 -2.91
CA GLN A 53 -32.33 33.64 -1.82
C GLN A 53 -33.39 32.84 -1.01
N SER A 54 -34.07 31.88 -1.63
CA SER A 54 -35.05 31.03 -0.96
C SER A 54 -34.45 30.01 0.00
N VAL A 55 -33.13 29.66 -0.19
CA VAL A 55 -32.45 28.62 0.60
C VAL A 55 -31.40 29.20 1.56
N VAL A 56 -31.09 30.50 1.47
CA VAL A 56 -30.06 31.15 2.31
C VAL A 56 -30.65 32.41 2.95
N ASP A 57 -30.62 32.48 4.27
CA ASP A 57 -31.11 33.61 5.06
C ASP A 57 -30.05 34.74 5.15
N THR A 58 -29.62 35.21 3.97
CA THR A 58 -28.72 36.37 3.86
C THR A 58 -28.86 37.01 2.47
N LYS A 59 -28.44 38.27 2.34
CA LYS A 59 -28.58 39.02 1.10
C LYS A 59 -27.71 38.43 -0.01
N ILE A 60 -28.34 38.01 -1.11
CA ILE A 60 -27.64 37.53 -2.33
C ILE A 60 -27.38 38.71 -3.27
N VAL A 61 -26.14 38.84 -3.73
CA VAL A 61 -25.69 39.90 -4.65
C VAL A 61 -25.02 39.26 -5.87
N GLN A 62 -25.42 39.73 -7.05
CA GLN A 62 -24.80 39.37 -8.33
C GLN A 62 -24.06 40.58 -8.91
N PRO A 63 -22.79 40.78 -8.52
CA PRO A 63 -22.05 41.97 -8.89
C PRO A 63 -21.78 42.02 -10.41
N ALA A 64 -21.96 43.17 -11.01
CA ALA A 64 -21.72 43.39 -12.45
C ALA A 64 -20.29 43.93 -12.75
N ARG A 65 -19.68 44.65 -11.79
CA ARG A 65 -18.38 45.31 -11.95
C ARG A 65 -17.73 45.61 -10.60
N GLY A 66 -16.43 45.92 -10.63
CA GLY A 66 -15.66 46.33 -9.45
C GLY A 66 -15.25 45.17 -8.53
N PRO A 67 -14.62 45.47 -7.36
CA PRO A 67 -13.95 44.48 -6.51
C PRO A 67 -14.79 43.28 -6.13
N LYS A 68 -16.12 43.44 -5.98
CA LYS A 68 -17.01 42.32 -5.69
C LYS A 68 -17.13 41.35 -6.86
N LYS A 69 -17.15 41.86 -8.10
CA LYS A 69 -17.13 41.05 -9.31
C LYS A 69 -15.80 40.32 -9.46
N ASP A 70 -14.70 41.02 -9.22
CA ASP A 70 -13.36 40.46 -9.30
C ASP A 70 -13.18 39.27 -8.32
N MET A 71 -13.79 39.36 -7.12
CA MET A 71 -13.77 38.24 -6.15
C MET A 71 -14.57 37.04 -6.63
N VAL A 72 -15.73 37.25 -7.27
CA VAL A 72 -16.54 36.15 -7.85
C VAL A 72 -15.75 35.47 -8.99
N ASP A 73 -15.15 36.27 -9.86
CA ASP A 73 -14.33 35.75 -10.97
C ASP A 73 -13.09 34.99 -10.47
N LEU A 74 -12.44 35.51 -9.44
CA LEU A 74 -11.32 34.82 -8.78
C LEU A 74 -11.76 33.48 -8.17
N ALA A 75 -12.92 33.44 -7.53
CA ALA A 75 -13.46 32.20 -6.99
C ALA A 75 -13.76 31.17 -8.10
N ALA A 76 -14.38 31.59 -9.20
CA ALA A 76 -14.64 30.76 -10.38
C ALA A 76 -13.33 30.25 -11.01
N HIS A 77 -12.35 31.14 -11.18
CA HIS A 77 -11.01 30.75 -11.70
C HIS A 77 -10.35 29.69 -10.78
N ASN A 78 -10.35 29.93 -9.49
CA ASN A 78 -9.78 29.00 -8.52
C ASN A 78 -10.48 27.64 -8.51
N ALA A 79 -11.80 27.61 -8.66
CA ALA A 79 -12.57 26.37 -8.78
C ALA A 79 -12.16 25.59 -10.03
N LYS A 80 -12.04 26.27 -11.18
CA LYS A 80 -11.58 25.67 -12.44
C LYS A 80 -10.16 25.10 -12.35
N VAL A 81 -9.24 25.84 -11.75
CA VAL A 81 -7.85 25.36 -11.53
C VAL A 81 -7.85 24.13 -10.63
N SER A 82 -8.63 24.15 -9.54
CA SER A 82 -8.73 23.00 -8.62
C SER A 82 -9.31 21.77 -9.31
N LEU A 83 -10.32 21.95 -10.16
CA LEU A 83 -10.93 20.89 -10.94
C LEU A 83 -9.93 20.29 -11.94
N ASN A 84 -9.24 21.12 -12.71
CA ASN A 84 -8.22 20.68 -13.68
C ASN A 84 -7.10 19.91 -12.99
N ASN A 85 -6.57 20.40 -11.86
CA ASN A 85 -5.55 19.71 -11.08
C ASN A 85 -6.05 18.32 -10.62
N LYS A 86 -7.32 18.22 -10.22
CA LYS A 86 -7.93 16.94 -9.84
C LYS A 86 -7.99 15.96 -11.01
N PHE A 87 -8.41 16.41 -12.18
CA PHE A 87 -8.46 15.58 -13.39
C PHE A 87 -7.05 15.15 -13.84
N GLU A 88 -6.05 16.05 -13.76
CA GLU A 88 -4.66 15.67 -14.05
C GLU A 88 -4.15 14.59 -13.10
N LEU A 89 -4.45 14.69 -11.79
CA LEU A 89 -4.07 13.67 -10.80
C LEU A 89 -4.75 12.33 -11.10
N ILE A 90 -6.04 12.32 -11.43
CA ILE A 90 -6.77 11.10 -11.81
C ILE A 90 -6.16 10.48 -13.07
N SER A 91 -5.93 11.27 -14.12
CA SER A 91 -5.32 10.80 -15.37
C SER A 91 -3.92 10.23 -15.16
N ARG A 92 -3.10 10.88 -14.32
CA ARG A 92 -1.76 10.37 -13.95
C ARG A 92 -1.86 9.05 -13.17
N ASP A 93 -2.80 8.93 -12.23
CA ASP A 93 -2.99 7.69 -11.47
C ASP A 93 -3.47 6.56 -12.38
N GLU A 94 -4.42 6.83 -13.27
CA GLU A 94 -4.91 5.88 -14.27
C GLU A 94 -3.78 5.41 -15.21
N SER A 95 -2.96 6.32 -15.71
CA SER A 95 -1.81 5.97 -16.54
C SER A 95 -0.80 5.09 -15.81
N ARG A 96 -0.55 5.38 -14.53
CA ARG A 96 0.38 4.59 -13.70
C ARG A 96 -0.17 3.25 -13.25
N THR A 97 -1.45 3.02 -13.35
CA THR A 97 -2.14 1.82 -12.83
C THR A 97 -2.76 1.01 -13.95
N ILE A 98 -3.96 1.36 -14.42
CA ILE A 98 -4.69 0.57 -15.42
C ILE A 98 -3.92 0.48 -16.73
N LYS A 99 -3.48 1.61 -17.29
CA LYS A 99 -2.71 1.60 -18.55
C LYS A 99 -1.38 0.84 -18.43
N ALA A 100 -0.78 0.84 -17.24
CA ALA A 100 0.46 0.10 -17.00
C ALA A 100 0.24 -1.41 -17.06
N ILE A 101 -0.86 -1.95 -16.50
CA ILE A 101 -1.16 -3.39 -16.59
C ILE A 101 -1.63 -3.79 -18.00
N GLU A 102 -2.36 -2.93 -18.71
CA GLU A 102 -2.74 -3.14 -20.11
C GLU A 102 -1.50 -3.22 -21.02
N GLU A 103 -0.57 -2.26 -20.86
CA GLU A 103 0.70 -2.26 -21.59
C GLU A 103 1.52 -3.52 -21.27
N LEU A 104 1.59 -3.93 -20.00
CA LEU A 104 2.29 -5.13 -19.58
C LEU A 104 1.70 -6.38 -20.24
N GLY A 105 0.39 -6.56 -20.21
CA GLY A 105 -0.32 -7.67 -20.83
C GLY A 105 -0.04 -7.72 -22.34
N THR A 106 -0.14 -6.57 -23.02
CA THR A 106 0.15 -6.45 -24.46
C THR A 106 1.58 -6.85 -24.79
N GLN A 107 2.57 -6.37 -24.05
CA GLN A 107 3.99 -6.69 -24.28
C GLN A 107 4.33 -8.16 -24.01
N MET A 108 3.64 -8.79 -23.08
CA MET A 108 3.79 -10.20 -22.76
C MET A 108 2.96 -11.13 -23.68
N GLY A 109 2.03 -10.58 -24.46
CA GLY A 109 1.09 -11.37 -25.27
C GLY A 109 0.07 -12.16 -24.42
N ILE A 110 -0.30 -11.65 -23.26
CA ILE A 110 -1.30 -12.22 -22.36
C ILE A 110 -2.49 -11.25 -22.19
N GLN A 111 -3.57 -11.73 -21.60
CA GLN A 111 -4.65 -10.84 -21.16
C GLN A 111 -4.14 -9.83 -20.12
N THR A 112 -4.81 -8.68 -20.02
CA THR A 112 -4.47 -7.67 -19.03
C THR A 112 -4.45 -8.26 -17.61
N PRO A 113 -3.28 -8.30 -16.93
CA PRO A 113 -3.18 -8.94 -15.62
C PRO A 113 -3.71 -8.01 -14.52
N ILE A 114 -4.98 -8.15 -14.21
CA ILE A 114 -5.68 -7.35 -13.18
C ILE A 114 -5.11 -7.64 -11.79
N ARG A 115 -4.92 -8.94 -11.49
CA ARG A 115 -4.33 -9.39 -10.23
C ARG A 115 -2.94 -9.97 -10.46
N ILE A 116 -1.93 -9.32 -9.89
CA ILE A 116 -0.53 -9.76 -9.96
C ILE A 116 -0.08 -10.16 -8.56
N GLU A 117 0.53 -11.35 -8.41
CA GLU A 117 1.20 -11.76 -7.18
C GLU A 117 2.71 -11.86 -7.42
N ALA A 118 3.51 -11.14 -6.63
CA ALA A 118 4.96 -11.15 -6.76
C ALA A 118 5.63 -11.76 -5.54
N PHE A 119 6.65 -12.60 -5.79
CA PHE A 119 7.38 -13.34 -4.76
C PHE A 119 8.85 -12.98 -4.75
N ASP A 120 9.39 -12.83 -3.55
CA ASP A 120 10.83 -12.65 -3.30
C ASP A 120 11.28 -13.56 -2.18
N ASN A 121 12.40 -14.24 -2.41
CA ASN A 121 13.08 -15.04 -1.38
C ASN A 121 14.24 -14.24 -0.82
N SER A 122 14.22 -14.02 0.47
CA SER A 122 15.27 -13.28 1.15
C SER A 122 16.01 -14.21 2.11
N ASN A 123 17.26 -14.53 1.76
CA ASN A 123 18.20 -15.28 2.58
C ASN A 123 19.19 -14.30 3.23
N ILE A 124 18.98 -13.98 4.51
CA ILE A 124 19.99 -13.24 5.27
C ILE A 124 20.72 -14.22 6.19
N GLN A 125 22.02 -14.29 6.08
CA GLN A 125 22.90 -15.17 6.87
C GLN A 125 22.50 -15.16 8.37
N GLY A 126 22.31 -16.36 8.95
CA GLY A 126 22.03 -16.56 10.37
C GLY A 126 20.58 -16.42 10.82
N VAL A 127 19.62 -16.36 9.90
CA VAL A 127 18.16 -16.35 10.22
C VAL A 127 17.44 -17.35 9.32
N ASP A 128 16.35 -17.94 9.84
CA ASP A 128 15.50 -18.82 9.04
C ASP A 128 15.14 -18.18 7.71
N PRO A 129 15.27 -18.88 6.57
CA PRO A 129 14.93 -18.35 5.27
C PRO A 129 13.43 -18.00 5.21
N VAL A 130 13.13 -16.85 4.64
CA VAL A 130 11.76 -16.36 4.52
C VAL A 130 11.47 -15.92 3.09
N SER A 131 10.22 -16.06 2.69
CA SER A 131 9.72 -15.50 1.44
C SER A 131 8.60 -14.52 1.70
N ALA A 132 8.57 -13.48 0.91
CA ALA A 132 7.53 -12.47 0.89
C ALA A 132 6.68 -12.60 -0.37
N MET A 133 5.39 -12.37 -0.25
CA MET A 133 4.47 -12.25 -1.37
C MET A 133 3.70 -10.94 -1.24
N VAL A 134 3.72 -10.15 -2.29
CA VAL A 134 2.89 -8.95 -2.42
C VAL A 134 1.84 -9.16 -3.51
N THR A 135 0.72 -8.47 -3.38
CA THR A 135 -0.38 -8.52 -4.35
C THR A 135 -0.64 -7.12 -4.87
N PHE A 136 -0.81 -7.01 -6.18
CA PHE A 136 -1.27 -5.80 -6.86
C PHE A 136 -2.60 -6.12 -7.54
N VAL A 137 -3.56 -5.20 -7.43
CA VAL A 137 -4.85 -5.25 -8.13
C VAL A 137 -5.04 -3.93 -8.84
N ASP A 138 -5.44 -3.96 -10.10
CA ASP A 138 -5.59 -2.78 -10.96
C ASP A 138 -4.32 -1.89 -10.95
N GLY A 139 -3.13 -2.51 -10.92
CA GLY A 139 -1.84 -1.83 -10.85
C GLY A 139 -1.53 -1.14 -9.52
N LYS A 140 -2.33 -1.35 -8.47
CA LYS A 140 -2.18 -0.78 -7.11
C LYS A 140 -1.85 -1.85 -6.08
N PRO A 141 -1.02 -1.54 -5.06
CA PRO A 141 -0.72 -2.47 -3.98
C PRO A 141 -1.97 -2.84 -3.15
N ASP A 142 -2.30 -4.12 -3.09
CA ASP A 142 -3.35 -4.66 -2.21
C ASP A 142 -2.74 -5.27 -0.95
N LYS A 143 -2.42 -4.42 0.01
CA LYS A 143 -1.72 -4.80 1.24
C LYS A 143 -2.46 -5.82 2.11
N LYS A 144 -3.79 -5.93 1.98
CA LYS A 144 -4.60 -6.92 2.73
C LYS A 144 -4.25 -8.35 2.31
N ASN A 145 -3.81 -8.53 1.09
CA ASN A 145 -3.46 -9.80 0.50
C ASN A 145 -1.96 -10.13 0.52
N TYR A 146 -1.12 -9.31 1.14
CA TYR A 146 0.30 -9.62 1.35
C TYR A 146 0.48 -10.80 2.29
N ARG A 147 1.45 -11.67 2.01
CA ARG A 147 1.73 -12.86 2.82
C ARG A 147 3.23 -13.01 3.09
N LYS A 148 3.53 -13.57 4.24
CA LYS A 148 4.89 -13.89 4.69
C LYS A 148 4.98 -15.39 4.91
N TYR A 149 6.01 -16.01 4.40
CA TYR A 149 6.23 -17.44 4.51
C TYR A 149 7.57 -17.71 5.19
N LYS A 150 7.54 -18.46 6.28
CA LYS A 150 8.73 -19.14 6.80
C LYS A 150 8.93 -20.41 6.02
N ILE A 151 10.14 -20.64 5.54
CA ILE A 151 10.53 -21.88 4.87
C ILE A 151 10.61 -22.97 5.94
N LYS A 152 10.03 -24.15 5.68
CA LYS A 152 9.89 -25.23 6.66
C LYS A 152 10.64 -26.49 6.27
N THR A 153 10.70 -26.81 4.98
CA THR A 153 11.19 -28.11 4.48
C THR A 153 12.59 -28.04 3.90
N VAL A 154 13.04 -26.83 3.53
CA VAL A 154 14.35 -26.61 2.90
C VAL A 154 15.40 -26.31 3.97
N LYS A 155 16.46 -27.12 4.03
CA LYS A 155 17.61 -26.89 4.91
C LYS A 155 18.71 -26.22 4.11
N GLY A 156 19.19 -25.09 4.64
CA GLY A 156 20.27 -24.29 3.99
C GLY A 156 19.76 -23.28 2.95
N PRO A 157 20.69 -22.54 2.31
CA PRO A 157 20.38 -21.50 1.35
C PRO A 157 20.08 -22.09 -0.04
N ASP A 158 18.87 -22.58 -0.24
CA ASP A 158 18.38 -23.10 -1.52
C ASP A 158 17.14 -22.30 -1.95
N ASP A 159 17.39 -21.20 -2.67
CA ASP A 159 16.33 -20.28 -3.11
C ASP A 159 15.33 -20.93 -4.06
N TYR A 160 15.81 -21.86 -4.90
CA TYR A 160 14.98 -22.60 -5.85
C TYR A 160 13.95 -23.47 -5.12
N LYS A 161 14.39 -24.31 -4.18
CA LYS A 161 13.50 -25.16 -3.40
C LYS A 161 12.59 -24.37 -2.48
N SER A 162 13.09 -23.27 -1.93
CA SER A 162 12.32 -22.35 -1.08
C SER A 162 11.16 -21.72 -1.85
N MET A 163 11.39 -21.26 -3.07
CA MET A 163 10.35 -20.72 -3.94
C MET A 163 9.28 -21.78 -4.28
N ARG A 164 9.69 -22.98 -4.61
CA ARG A 164 8.77 -24.10 -4.87
C ARG A 164 7.89 -24.42 -3.66
N GLU A 165 8.47 -24.47 -2.46
CA GLU A 165 7.71 -24.69 -1.21
C GLU A 165 6.65 -23.61 -1.02
N VAL A 166 7.03 -22.35 -1.17
CA VAL A 166 6.13 -21.21 -0.93
C VAL A 166 4.98 -21.20 -1.92
N VAL A 167 5.29 -21.34 -3.20
CA VAL A 167 4.27 -21.37 -4.27
C VAL A 167 3.31 -22.55 -4.09
N ARG A 168 3.82 -23.75 -3.81
CA ARG A 168 2.98 -24.91 -3.50
C ARG A 168 2.03 -24.62 -2.33
N ARG A 169 2.54 -24.10 -1.22
CA ARG A 169 1.73 -23.77 -0.03
C ARG A 169 0.71 -22.69 -0.31
N ARG A 170 1.09 -21.66 -1.08
CA ARG A 170 0.19 -20.57 -1.45
C ARG A 170 -0.98 -21.10 -2.28
N TYR A 171 -0.71 -21.77 -3.37
CA TYR A 171 -1.76 -22.15 -4.32
C TYR A 171 -2.54 -23.39 -3.92
N SER A 172 -1.96 -24.33 -3.15
CA SER A 172 -2.77 -25.36 -2.47
C SER A 172 -3.80 -24.74 -1.53
N ARG A 173 -3.42 -23.68 -0.81
CA ARG A 173 -4.36 -22.96 0.04
C ARG A 173 -5.42 -22.21 -0.78
N VAL A 174 -5.02 -21.56 -1.86
CA VAL A 174 -5.95 -20.85 -2.78
C VAL A 174 -7.01 -21.79 -3.31
N LEU A 175 -6.61 -22.98 -3.76
CA LEU A 175 -7.53 -24.00 -4.25
C LEU A 175 -8.46 -24.52 -3.13
N ASN A 176 -7.92 -24.84 -1.96
CA ASN A 176 -8.70 -25.37 -0.85
C ASN A 176 -9.72 -24.37 -0.28
N GLU A 177 -9.38 -23.06 -0.27
CA GLU A 177 -10.24 -22.01 0.28
C GLU A 177 -11.08 -21.30 -0.79
N GLY A 178 -10.96 -21.68 -2.07
CA GLY A 178 -11.67 -21.01 -3.17
C GLY A 178 -11.32 -19.53 -3.34
N LEU A 179 -10.05 -19.16 -3.07
CA LEU A 179 -9.60 -17.80 -3.19
C LEU A 179 -9.34 -17.42 -4.66
N PRO A 180 -9.39 -16.13 -5.02
CA PRO A 180 -9.10 -15.70 -6.40
C PRO A 180 -7.65 -16.02 -6.79
N LEU A 181 -7.50 -16.61 -7.97
CA LEU A 181 -6.21 -16.83 -8.62
C LEU A 181 -5.67 -15.50 -9.19
N PRO A 182 -4.34 -15.32 -9.29
CA PRO A 182 -3.76 -14.20 -10.01
C PRO A 182 -3.78 -14.44 -11.52
N ASP A 183 -3.77 -13.35 -12.28
CA ASP A 183 -3.63 -13.37 -13.74
C ASP A 183 -2.14 -13.44 -14.16
N LEU A 184 -1.23 -13.06 -13.24
CA LEU A 184 0.21 -13.11 -13.46
C LEU A 184 0.94 -13.32 -12.13
N ILE A 185 1.90 -14.23 -12.15
CA ILE A 185 2.86 -14.42 -11.07
C ILE A 185 4.21 -13.87 -11.51
N ILE A 186 4.82 -13.04 -10.65
CA ILE A 186 6.17 -12.52 -10.86
C ILE A 186 7.09 -13.08 -9.78
N VAL A 187 8.22 -13.64 -10.18
CA VAL A 187 9.25 -14.12 -9.26
C VAL A 187 10.51 -13.28 -9.37
N ASP A 188 11.09 -12.90 -8.24
CA ASP A 188 12.41 -12.27 -8.23
C ASP A 188 13.48 -13.34 -8.47
N GLY A 189 13.88 -13.46 -9.72
CA GLY A 189 14.84 -14.47 -10.16
C GLY A 189 14.71 -14.79 -11.64
N GLY A 190 15.76 -15.41 -12.17
CA GLY A 190 15.84 -15.79 -13.57
C GLY A 190 15.10 -17.09 -13.91
N LYS A 191 15.45 -17.64 -15.09
CA LYS A 191 14.85 -18.84 -15.70
C LYS A 191 14.67 -20.02 -14.74
N GLY A 192 15.65 -20.29 -13.87
CA GLY A 192 15.57 -21.41 -12.92
C GLY A 192 14.40 -21.25 -11.95
N HIS A 193 14.21 -20.08 -11.38
CA HIS A 193 13.11 -19.80 -10.46
C HIS A 193 11.76 -19.88 -11.16
N MET A 194 11.63 -19.29 -12.36
CA MET A 194 10.43 -19.38 -13.19
C MET A 194 10.03 -20.85 -13.44
N ASN A 195 10.97 -21.66 -13.94
CA ASN A 195 10.71 -23.05 -14.26
C ASN A 195 10.28 -23.87 -13.03
N GLY A 196 10.89 -23.58 -11.87
CA GLY A 196 10.49 -24.21 -10.61
C GLY A 196 9.06 -23.88 -10.19
N VAL A 197 8.63 -22.64 -10.42
CA VAL A 197 7.25 -22.20 -10.15
C VAL A 197 6.27 -22.78 -11.15
N ILE A 198 6.60 -22.76 -12.44
CA ILE A 198 5.77 -23.35 -13.51
C ILE A 198 5.55 -24.84 -13.23
N ASP A 199 6.60 -25.58 -12.88
CA ASP A 199 6.50 -27.00 -12.58
C ASP A 199 5.54 -27.28 -11.40
N VAL A 200 5.62 -26.50 -10.32
CA VAL A 200 4.68 -26.62 -9.19
C VAL A 200 3.25 -26.32 -9.62
N LEU A 201 3.03 -25.25 -10.41
CA LEU A 201 1.68 -24.86 -10.81
C LEU A 201 1.08 -25.88 -11.76
N GLN A 202 1.76 -26.23 -12.84
CA GLN A 202 1.21 -27.09 -13.90
C GLN A 202 1.22 -28.56 -13.53
N ASN A 203 2.36 -29.10 -13.08
CA ASN A 203 2.52 -30.53 -12.86
C ASN A 203 2.00 -31.01 -11.50
N GLU A 204 2.11 -30.20 -10.44
CA GLU A 204 1.65 -30.61 -9.12
C GLU A 204 0.21 -30.15 -8.82
N LEU A 205 -0.19 -28.94 -9.27
CA LEU A 205 -1.47 -28.32 -8.89
C LEU A 205 -2.49 -28.22 -10.03
N GLY A 206 -2.08 -28.49 -11.27
CA GLY A 206 -2.96 -28.41 -12.45
C GLY A 206 -3.43 -26.98 -12.78
N LEU A 207 -2.62 -25.97 -12.44
CA LEU A 207 -2.93 -24.56 -12.68
C LEU A 207 -2.12 -24.01 -13.85
N ASP A 208 -2.80 -23.38 -14.80
CA ASP A 208 -2.17 -22.69 -15.93
C ASP A 208 -2.22 -21.17 -15.70
N ILE A 209 -1.24 -20.66 -14.98
CA ILE A 209 -1.10 -19.24 -14.66
C ILE A 209 0.18 -18.72 -15.29
N PRO A 210 0.17 -17.59 -16.02
CA PRO A 210 1.37 -16.94 -16.54
C PRO A 210 2.39 -16.66 -15.43
N VAL A 211 3.66 -17.05 -15.64
CA VAL A 211 4.78 -16.81 -14.72
C VAL A 211 5.86 -16.03 -15.42
N ALA A 212 6.28 -14.93 -14.84
CA ALA A 212 7.38 -14.11 -15.30
C ALA A 212 8.49 -14.02 -14.24
N GLY A 213 9.73 -13.84 -14.69
CA GLY A 213 10.90 -13.65 -13.83
C GLY A 213 11.42 -12.23 -13.94
N LEU A 214 11.86 -11.64 -12.82
CA LEU A 214 12.63 -10.40 -12.81
C LEU A 214 14.09 -10.73 -12.57
N GLN A 215 14.91 -10.51 -13.61
CA GLN A 215 16.34 -10.76 -13.57
C GLN A 215 17.10 -9.44 -13.66
N LYS A 216 18.16 -9.29 -12.86
CA LYS A 216 19.11 -8.18 -13.03
C LYS A 216 19.89 -8.40 -14.31
N ASN A 217 20.07 -7.35 -15.10
CA ASN A 217 20.96 -7.41 -16.28
C ASN A 217 22.41 -7.62 -15.85
N ASP A 218 23.27 -7.93 -16.82
CA ASP A 218 24.73 -8.17 -16.60
C ASP A 218 25.44 -7.01 -15.88
N LYS A 219 24.85 -5.81 -15.92
CA LYS A 219 25.38 -4.60 -15.24
C LYS A 219 24.78 -4.40 -13.84
N HIS A 220 23.95 -5.31 -13.36
CA HIS A 220 23.23 -5.22 -12.07
C HIS A 220 22.41 -3.92 -11.86
N GLN A 221 22.05 -3.21 -12.95
CA GLN A 221 21.46 -1.88 -12.88
C GLN A 221 19.96 -1.84 -13.21
N THR A 222 19.45 -2.82 -13.99
CA THR A 222 18.07 -2.80 -14.45
C THR A 222 17.51 -4.20 -14.43
N SER A 223 16.34 -4.40 -13.88
CA SER A 223 15.65 -5.68 -13.96
C SER A 223 15.07 -5.87 -15.35
N GLU A 224 15.29 -7.03 -15.94
CA GLU A 224 14.68 -7.47 -17.19
C GLU A 224 13.54 -8.42 -16.84
N LEU A 225 12.42 -8.28 -17.54
CA LEU A 225 11.29 -9.20 -17.43
C LEU A 225 11.51 -10.38 -18.38
N LEU A 226 11.54 -11.57 -17.81
CA LEU A 226 11.60 -12.81 -18.56
C LEU A 226 10.22 -13.45 -18.61
N TYR A 227 9.82 -13.98 -19.78
CA TYR A 227 8.55 -14.67 -19.95
C TYR A 227 8.64 -15.79 -20.98
N GLY A 228 7.69 -16.74 -20.90
CA GLY A 228 7.61 -17.87 -21.82
C GLY A 228 8.51 -19.06 -21.44
N ALA A 229 8.33 -20.19 -22.12
CA ALA A 229 9.04 -21.44 -21.85
C ALA A 229 10.57 -21.32 -22.01
N SER A 230 11.03 -20.47 -22.93
CA SER A 230 12.46 -20.19 -23.15
C SER A 230 13.02 -19.13 -22.20
N ALA A 231 12.17 -18.46 -21.40
CA ALA A 231 12.51 -17.32 -20.56
C ALA A 231 13.13 -16.17 -21.39
N GLU A 232 12.41 -15.77 -22.44
CA GLU A 232 12.84 -14.67 -23.30
C GLU A 232 12.61 -13.30 -22.62
N ILE A 233 13.48 -12.34 -22.97
CA ILE A 233 13.35 -10.98 -22.46
C ILE A 233 12.15 -10.31 -23.13
N VAL A 234 11.19 -9.85 -22.34
CA VAL A 234 10.09 -9.02 -22.80
C VAL A 234 10.61 -7.61 -23.11
N PRO A 235 10.44 -7.09 -24.35
CA PRO A 235 11.06 -5.85 -24.77
C PRO A 235 10.33 -4.61 -24.24
N LEU A 236 10.44 -4.36 -22.94
CA LEU A 236 9.84 -3.17 -22.31
C LEU A 236 10.70 -1.93 -22.51
N LYS A 237 10.07 -0.84 -22.95
CA LYS A 237 10.74 0.46 -23.02
C LYS A 237 11.02 0.98 -21.60
N LYS A 238 12.26 1.41 -21.32
CA LYS A 238 12.70 1.88 -19.97
C LYS A 238 11.90 3.04 -19.37
N ASN A 239 11.15 3.78 -20.21
CA ASN A 239 10.30 4.89 -19.78
C ASN A 239 8.81 4.60 -19.92
N SER A 240 8.44 3.34 -20.11
CA SER A 240 7.03 2.93 -20.20
C SER A 240 6.37 2.79 -18.83
N GLN A 241 5.05 2.85 -18.78
CA GLN A 241 4.30 2.68 -17.54
C GLN A 241 4.39 1.24 -17.02
N ALA A 242 4.42 0.25 -17.91
CA ALA A 242 4.65 -1.15 -17.56
C ALA A 242 6.03 -1.35 -16.90
N PHE A 243 7.10 -0.73 -17.44
CA PHE A 243 8.42 -0.77 -16.83
C PHE A 243 8.43 -0.19 -15.41
N TYR A 244 7.82 0.98 -15.22
CA TYR A 244 7.71 1.58 -13.88
C TYR A 244 6.81 0.78 -12.94
N LEU A 245 5.79 0.10 -13.45
CA LEU A 245 4.96 -0.80 -12.64
C LEU A 245 5.79 -1.97 -12.11
N LEU A 246 6.58 -2.62 -12.96
CA LEU A 246 7.45 -3.73 -12.56
C LEU A 246 8.47 -3.31 -11.48
N HIS A 247 9.09 -2.14 -11.64
CA HIS A 247 9.97 -1.60 -10.61
C HIS A 247 9.24 -1.37 -9.29
N ARG A 248 8.03 -0.79 -9.32
CA ARG A 248 7.22 -0.62 -8.10
C ARG A 248 6.87 -1.95 -7.44
N ILE A 249 6.56 -2.98 -8.23
CA ILE A 249 6.28 -4.33 -7.71
C ILE A 249 7.53 -4.91 -7.06
N GLN A 250 8.68 -4.84 -7.74
CA GLN A 250 9.96 -5.32 -7.23
C GLN A 250 10.38 -4.61 -5.94
N ASP A 251 10.37 -3.29 -5.94
CA ASP A 251 10.70 -2.49 -4.76
C ASP A 251 9.78 -2.83 -3.58
N GLU A 252 8.50 -3.03 -3.83
CA GLU A 252 7.52 -3.32 -2.78
C GLU A 252 7.71 -4.73 -2.20
N VAL A 253 7.98 -5.75 -3.02
CA VAL A 253 8.23 -7.10 -2.51
C VAL A 253 9.54 -7.16 -1.72
N HIS A 254 10.60 -6.51 -2.18
CA HIS A 254 11.85 -6.36 -1.43
C HIS A 254 11.65 -5.61 -0.12
N ARG A 255 10.96 -4.46 -0.15
CA ARG A 255 10.65 -3.69 1.06
C ARG A 255 9.89 -4.53 2.09
N PHE A 256 8.92 -5.32 1.62
CA PHE A 256 8.11 -6.18 2.48
C PHE A 256 8.93 -7.33 3.06
N ALA A 257 9.83 -7.95 2.27
CA ALA A 257 10.75 -8.99 2.72
C ALA A 257 11.72 -8.46 3.79
N ILE A 258 12.36 -7.31 3.57
CA ILE A 258 13.28 -6.67 4.54
C ILE A 258 12.56 -6.34 5.85
N THR A 259 11.34 -5.83 5.79
CA THR A 259 10.53 -5.53 6.98
C THR A 259 10.28 -6.79 7.80
N PHE A 260 10.04 -7.91 7.14
CA PHE A 260 9.84 -9.20 7.80
C PHE A 260 11.11 -9.69 8.51
N HIS A 261 12.28 -9.60 7.87
CA HIS A 261 13.55 -9.94 8.50
C HIS A 261 13.83 -9.11 9.75
N ARG A 262 13.63 -7.79 9.70
CA ARG A 262 13.80 -6.91 10.86
C ARG A 262 12.90 -7.35 12.03
N GLN A 263 11.64 -7.65 11.77
CA GLN A 263 10.71 -8.12 12.79
C GLN A 263 11.09 -9.51 13.35
N THR A 264 11.59 -10.40 12.50
CA THR A 264 12.04 -11.74 12.92
C THR A 264 13.32 -11.65 13.75
N ARG A 265 14.30 -10.85 13.32
CA ARG A 265 15.54 -10.58 14.09
C ARG A 265 15.24 -9.95 15.45
N GLN A 266 14.36 -8.97 15.52
CA GLN A 266 13.95 -8.37 16.80
C GLN A 266 13.32 -9.42 17.73
N LYS A 267 12.45 -10.28 17.19
CA LYS A 267 11.84 -11.37 17.98
C LYS A 267 12.84 -12.45 18.40
N THR A 268 13.77 -12.82 17.54
CA THR A 268 14.78 -13.84 17.83
C THR A 268 15.84 -13.29 18.79
N GLY A 269 16.31 -12.07 18.60
CA GLY A 269 17.22 -11.39 19.53
C GLY A 269 16.59 -11.17 20.90
N LEU A 270 15.31 -10.78 20.95
CA LEU A 270 14.49 -10.72 22.17
C LEU A 270 14.41 -12.07 22.88
N LYS A 271 14.20 -13.13 22.11
CA LYS A 271 14.16 -14.50 22.68
C LYS A 271 15.49 -14.88 23.27
N SER A 272 16.60 -14.65 22.57
CA SER A 272 17.96 -14.98 23.02
C SER A 272 18.32 -14.25 24.31
N ILE A 273 18.15 -12.93 24.37
CA ILE A 273 18.44 -12.15 25.59
C ILE A 273 17.60 -12.59 26.78
N LEU A 274 16.32 -12.90 26.58
CA LEU A 274 15.45 -13.36 27.64
C LEU A 274 15.70 -14.82 28.06
N ASP A 275 16.35 -15.64 27.18
CA ASP A 275 16.72 -17.03 27.51
C ASP A 275 17.90 -17.08 28.48
N ASP A 276 18.78 -16.07 28.47
CA ASP A 276 19.96 -15.99 29.32
C ASP A 276 19.65 -15.40 30.71
N ILE A 277 18.40 -15.07 31.00
CA ILE A 277 18.00 -14.48 32.29
C ILE A 277 17.36 -15.52 33.21
N ASP A 278 18.01 -15.77 34.33
CA ASP A 278 17.52 -16.69 35.33
C ASP A 278 16.13 -16.31 35.85
N GLY A 279 15.22 -17.27 35.86
CA GLY A 279 13.84 -17.10 36.29
C GLY A 279 12.88 -16.71 35.15
N ILE A 280 13.34 -16.53 33.91
CA ILE A 280 12.50 -16.26 32.76
C ILE A 280 12.33 -17.51 31.89
N GLY A 281 11.38 -18.35 32.30
CA GLY A 281 10.92 -19.47 31.46
C GLY A 281 9.92 -19.05 30.38
N ASN A 282 9.54 -20.00 29.51
CA ASN A 282 8.67 -19.78 28.35
C ASN A 282 7.39 -18.97 28.61
N LYS A 283 6.73 -19.18 29.77
CA LYS A 283 5.50 -18.45 30.13
C LYS A 283 5.79 -16.96 30.36
N ARG A 284 6.80 -16.64 31.17
CA ARG A 284 7.20 -15.26 31.50
C ARG A 284 7.74 -14.53 30.26
N LYS A 285 8.52 -15.22 29.46
CA LYS A 285 9.01 -14.73 28.17
C LYS A 285 7.87 -14.33 27.23
N THR A 286 6.86 -15.18 27.06
CA THR A 286 5.68 -14.90 26.25
C THR A 286 4.92 -13.68 26.80
N LEU A 287 4.80 -13.56 28.13
CA LEU A 287 4.16 -12.46 28.81
C LEU A 287 4.90 -11.12 28.55
N LEU A 288 6.22 -11.10 28.74
CA LEU A 288 7.08 -9.94 28.49
C LEU A 288 7.01 -9.48 27.03
N LEU A 289 7.10 -10.45 26.08
CA LEU A 289 7.00 -10.16 24.64
C LEU A 289 5.64 -9.59 24.26
N ARG A 290 4.57 -10.07 24.90
CA ARG A 290 3.20 -9.59 24.65
C ARG A 290 2.96 -8.19 25.22
N SER A 291 3.49 -7.90 26.41
CA SER A 291 3.26 -6.63 27.12
C SER A 291 4.12 -5.49 26.59
N PHE A 292 5.38 -5.73 26.29
CA PHE A 292 6.32 -4.68 25.90
C PHE A 292 6.66 -4.67 24.40
N GLY A 293 6.61 -5.80 23.73
CA GLY A 293 6.81 -5.93 22.29
C GLY A 293 8.23 -5.69 21.76
N SER A 294 9.11 -5.00 22.50
CA SER A 294 10.50 -4.73 22.11
C SER A 294 11.44 -4.58 23.31
N ILE A 295 12.77 -4.87 23.11
CA ILE A 295 13.80 -4.64 24.14
C ILE A 295 13.87 -3.16 24.52
N LYS A 296 13.73 -2.25 23.57
CA LYS A 296 13.76 -0.81 23.85
C LYS A 296 12.71 -0.44 24.88
N LYS A 297 11.46 -0.87 24.69
CA LYS A 297 10.38 -0.63 25.64
C LYS A 297 10.59 -1.33 26.98
N MET A 298 11.23 -2.53 26.97
CA MET A 298 11.59 -3.20 28.23
C MET A 298 12.70 -2.47 28.99
N LYS A 299 13.66 -1.86 28.27
CA LYS A 299 14.69 -1.00 28.88
C LYS A 299 14.13 0.29 29.47
N GLU A 300 13.10 0.84 28.83
CA GLU A 300 12.41 2.04 29.30
C GLU A 300 11.43 1.76 30.45
N ALA A 301 11.08 0.48 30.69
CA ALA A 301 10.12 0.07 31.70
C ALA A 301 10.75 0.07 33.12
N THR A 302 9.95 0.42 34.09
CA THR A 302 10.31 0.41 35.50
C THR A 302 10.17 -1.00 36.12
N LEU A 303 10.77 -1.22 37.31
CA LEU A 303 10.56 -2.47 38.06
C LEU A 303 9.08 -2.69 38.40
N GLU A 304 8.33 -1.61 38.57
CA GLU A 304 6.91 -1.65 38.88
C GLU A 304 6.08 -2.12 37.68
N ASP A 305 6.46 -1.72 36.48
CA ASP A 305 5.82 -2.18 35.24
C ASP A 305 5.97 -3.68 35.04
N PHE A 306 7.12 -4.25 35.38
CA PHE A 306 7.33 -5.70 35.34
C PHE A 306 6.52 -6.44 36.40
N LYS A 307 6.37 -5.88 37.61
CA LYS A 307 5.53 -6.45 38.65
C LYS A 307 4.05 -6.44 38.28
N ASN A 308 3.57 -5.34 37.69
CA ASN A 308 2.18 -5.17 37.27
C ASN A 308 1.73 -6.21 36.23
N ILE A 309 2.63 -6.73 35.42
CA ILE A 309 2.34 -7.82 34.49
C ILE A 309 2.56 -9.23 35.09
N GLY A 310 2.84 -9.33 36.39
CA GLY A 310 2.96 -10.61 37.09
C GLY A 310 4.38 -11.22 37.12
N ILE A 311 5.44 -10.42 36.91
CA ILE A 311 6.82 -10.86 37.08
C ILE A 311 7.22 -10.69 38.56
N PRO A 312 7.71 -11.75 39.24
CA PRO A 312 8.18 -11.63 40.63
C PRO A 312 9.32 -10.62 40.77
N GLU A 313 9.40 -9.96 41.92
CA GLU A 313 10.33 -8.86 42.16
C GLU A 313 11.80 -9.23 41.95
N ASN A 314 12.22 -10.39 42.41
CA ASN A 314 13.59 -10.90 42.22
C ASN A 314 13.93 -11.09 40.74
N VAL A 315 12.98 -11.59 39.94
CA VAL A 315 13.14 -11.79 38.51
C VAL A 315 13.09 -10.45 37.76
N ALA A 316 12.24 -9.52 38.19
CA ALA A 316 12.14 -8.18 37.63
C ALA A 316 13.45 -7.36 37.82
N LYS A 317 14.08 -7.47 39.00
CA LYS A 317 15.38 -6.88 39.30
C LYS A 317 16.48 -7.44 38.37
N ASN A 318 16.56 -8.78 38.27
CA ASN A 318 17.54 -9.44 37.41
C ASN A 318 17.34 -9.09 35.93
N LEU A 319 16.08 -9.07 35.46
CA LEU A 319 15.72 -8.62 34.12
C LEU A 319 16.17 -7.18 33.84
N HIS A 320 15.86 -6.27 34.75
CA HIS A 320 16.21 -4.86 34.61
C HIS A 320 17.74 -4.66 34.55
N GLU A 321 18.51 -5.33 35.43
CA GLU A 321 19.97 -5.28 35.42
C GLU A 321 20.58 -5.85 34.13
N GLN A 322 20.08 -6.97 33.65
CA GLN A 322 20.61 -7.61 32.42
C GLN A 322 20.27 -6.81 31.15
N LEU A 323 19.11 -6.15 31.14
CA LEU A 323 18.74 -5.29 30.01
C LEU A 323 19.57 -4.02 29.90
N HIS A 324 20.20 -3.57 31.02
CA HIS A 324 20.98 -2.31 31.07
C HIS A 324 22.51 -2.54 31.04
N LYS A 325 22.95 -3.80 31.06
CA LYS A 325 24.32 -4.19 30.69
C LYS A 325 24.51 -4.11 29.17
#